data_8a4130abc12be7f09c0f5f451f9460ec
#
_entry.id   8a4130abc12be7f09c0f5f451f9460ec
#
_cell.length_a   1.000
_cell.length_b   1.000
_cell.length_c   1.000
_cell.angle_alpha   90.00
_cell.angle_beta   90.00
_cell.angle_gamma   90.00
#
_symmetry.space_group_name_H-M   'P 1'
#
loop_
_entity.id
_entity.type
_entity.pdbx_description
1 polymer ?
#
loop_
_entity_poly.entity_id
_entity_poly.type
_entity_poly.pdbx_seq_one_letter_code
_entity_poly.pdbx_strand_id
1 'polypeptide(L)'
;MKSVSRRAFVAGSAAAVLSRPYLANAAGKTAIVWAGQGFVQEEDIAFRKTVADYEKLSGNKIEYSIMPFQALNQKAIAALTSGDVPELIFHGAPETILPQHAWDDKLEDVSDIVEPYRTKLSETALLASTFYNKAQKKRGFYLAPVKQGCAPFHIWGSLVTKAGFKLADAPDTWDAFWNFFKPVQTSLRAKGMRKVYAMGLQITTVGPNDGNNLFQHFMNANGGAGIVTRDGILHTDDPKIREAAIRSVEFMTTVYKEGFVPPEALSWNDADDNNAYHERLFVMDLDGTLSTELAMMKDKKAYYEDMVVTGLPNGNDGKPMPAVLGAGGGFIPKGAKNIAVAKDFMTYFMQPQVANENLKGGLGRWLPVLPQVIKDDPWWMESSDPHRGPYVKEGVLGPSVPSFNGFNPAWGQVQAEQLWGQCHADVIKSNMTPAQAVDKAFRRMETIFAKVVFG
;
A
#
# COMPACT_ATOMS: atom_id res chain seq x y z
N MET A 1 -21.20 -24.94 59.09
CA MET A 1 -20.50 -23.78 58.55
C MET A 1 -19.39 -24.31 57.62
N LYS A 2 -19.63 -24.27 56.30
CA LYS A 2 -18.65 -24.68 55.30
C LYS A 2 -17.97 -23.40 54.74
N SER A 3 -16.64 -23.36 54.87
CA SER A 3 -15.82 -22.25 54.41
C SER A 3 -15.80 -22.15 52.90
N VAL A 4 -16.14 -21.01 52.34
CA VAL A 4 -16.05 -20.69 50.89
C VAL A 4 -14.60 -20.27 50.63
N SER A 5 -13.98 -20.99 49.70
CA SER A 5 -12.59 -20.78 49.26
C SER A 5 -12.41 -19.48 48.51
N ARG A 6 -11.34 -18.72 48.88
CA ARG A 6 -10.93 -17.42 48.26
C ARG A 6 -10.37 -17.50 46.83
N ARG A 7 -10.59 -18.62 46.13
CA ARG A 7 -10.06 -18.86 44.76
C ARG A 7 -11.05 -18.61 43.59
N ALA A 8 -12.27 -18.14 43.88
CA ALA A 8 -13.30 -17.92 42.87
C ALA A 8 -13.52 -16.43 42.50
N PHE A 9 -12.58 -15.51 42.83
CA PHE A 9 -12.78 -14.06 42.62
C PHE A 9 -11.76 -13.38 41.67
N VAL A 10 -11.00 -14.14 40.90
CA VAL A 10 -9.96 -13.58 39.96
C VAL A 10 -10.20 -13.97 38.52
N ALA A 11 -11.36 -14.46 38.14
CA ALA A 11 -11.67 -14.84 36.76
C ALA A 11 -12.80 -13.96 36.10
N GLY A 12 -12.92 -12.71 36.51
CA GLY A 12 -14.03 -11.85 36.06
C GLY A 12 -13.69 -10.40 35.69
N SER A 13 -12.42 -10.08 35.34
CA SER A 13 -12.04 -8.67 35.14
C SER A 13 -11.23 -8.41 33.86
N ALA A 14 -11.51 -9.10 32.77
CA ALA A 14 -10.78 -8.87 31.51
C ALA A 14 -11.70 -8.74 30.26
N ALA A 15 -12.96 -8.36 30.43
CA ALA A 15 -13.89 -8.17 29.29
C ALA A 15 -14.78 -6.92 29.44
N ALA A 16 -14.21 -5.82 29.91
CA ALA A 16 -14.88 -4.51 29.87
C ALA A 16 -14.13 -3.58 28.91
N VAL A 17 -13.94 -4.01 27.66
CA VAL A 17 -13.49 -3.14 26.58
C VAL A 17 -14.73 -2.58 25.87
N LEU A 18 -15.10 -1.34 26.27
CA LEU A 18 -15.78 -0.31 25.48
C LEU A 18 -16.95 -0.79 24.58
N SER A 19 -17.95 -1.44 25.13
CA SER A 19 -19.26 -1.42 24.52
C SER A 19 -19.91 -0.05 24.84
N ARG A 20 -19.66 0.97 24.01
CA ARG A 20 -20.60 2.08 23.94
C ARG A 20 -21.93 1.48 23.46
N PRO A 21 -23.05 1.67 24.18
CA PRO A 21 -24.33 1.21 23.68
C PRO A 21 -24.57 1.94 22.36
N TYR A 22 -24.72 1.18 21.28
CA TYR A 22 -25.27 1.70 20.03
C TYR A 22 -26.68 2.20 20.37
N LEU A 23 -26.87 3.51 20.42
CA LEU A 23 -28.18 4.11 20.55
C LEU A 23 -28.88 3.92 19.21
N ALA A 24 -29.72 2.91 19.10
CA ALA A 24 -30.64 2.73 17.99
C ALA A 24 -31.46 4.01 17.82
N ASN A 25 -31.17 4.82 16.81
CA ASN A 25 -31.99 5.94 16.43
C ASN A 25 -33.32 5.41 15.85
N ALA A 26 -34.45 5.92 16.34
CA ALA A 26 -35.81 5.45 16.02
C ALA A 26 -36.25 5.64 14.55
N ALA A 27 -35.39 6.18 13.67
CA ALA A 27 -35.50 6.17 12.22
C ALA A 27 -34.09 6.04 11.66
N GLY A 28 -33.77 4.91 11.03
CA GLY A 28 -32.48 4.65 10.39
C GLY A 28 -32.18 5.74 9.36
N LYS A 29 -30.98 6.33 9.42
CA LYS A 29 -30.50 7.30 8.45
C LYS A 29 -29.67 6.58 7.38
N THR A 30 -29.65 7.13 6.17
CA THR A 30 -28.90 6.56 5.04
C THR A 30 -27.61 7.34 4.80
N ALA A 31 -26.51 6.64 4.55
CA ALA A 31 -25.27 7.20 4.01
C ALA A 31 -24.93 6.58 2.66
N ILE A 32 -24.52 7.40 1.70
CA ILE A 32 -24.00 6.97 0.39
C ILE A 32 -22.51 6.71 0.53
N VAL A 33 -22.07 5.50 0.14
CA VAL A 33 -20.69 5.07 0.23
C VAL A 33 -20.16 4.69 -1.16
N TRP A 34 -19.08 5.30 -1.57
CA TRP A 34 -18.33 4.83 -2.75
C TRP A 34 -17.17 3.97 -2.29
N ALA A 35 -17.12 2.74 -2.77
CA ALA A 35 -16.10 1.77 -2.38
C ALA A 35 -15.26 1.34 -3.58
N GLY A 36 -13.96 1.17 -3.35
CA GLY A 36 -13.07 0.57 -4.35
C GLY A 36 -13.33 -0.91 -4.49
N GLN A 37 -13.41 -1.38 -5.74
CA GLN A 37 -13.51 -2.79 -6.08
C GLN A 37 -12.27 -3.54 -5.60
N GLY A 38 -12.47 -4.71 -5.02
CA GLY A 38 -11.39 -5.62 -4.67
C GLY A 38 -10.69 -6.18 -5.91
N PHE A 39 -9.42 -6.54 -5.77
CA PHE A 39 -8.70 -7.26 -6.81
C PHE A 39 -9.22 -8.69 -6.97
N VAL A 40 -9.66 -9.29 -5.87
CA VAL A 40 -10.37 -10.57 -5.85
C VAL A 40 -11.81 -10.36 -5.40
N GLN A 41 -12.73 -11.16 -5.91
CA GLN A 41 -14.17 -11.04 -5.63
C GLN A 41 -14.49 -11.18 -4.13
N GLU A 42 -13.70 -11.94 -3.42
CA GLU A 42 -13.83 -12.19 -1.99
C GLU A 42 -13.74 -10.89 -1.15
N GLU A 43 -12.97 -9.90 -1.58
CA GLU A 43 -12.91 -8.59 -0.92
C GLU A 43 -14.26 -7.86 -1.00
N ASP A 44 -14.90 -7.88 -2.17
CA ASP A 44 -16.22 -7.26 -2.35
C ASP A 44 -17.30 -7.98 -1.54
N ILE A 45 -17.21 -9.31 -1.45
CA ILE A 45 -18.11 -10.12 -0.62
C ILE A 45 -17.95 -9.79 0.85
N ALA A 46 -16.70 -9.67 1.32
CA ALA A 46 -16.38 -9.31 2.69
C ALA A 46 -16.87 -7.88 3.04
N PHE A 47 -16.70 -6.92 2.13
CA PHE A 47 -17.21 -5.57 2.32
C PHE A 47 -18.74 -5.54 2.43
N ARG A 48 -19.46 -6.23 1.52
CA ARG A 48 -20.92 -6.33 1.56
C ARG A 48 -21.41 -6.96 2.86
N LYS A 49 -20.70 -7.99 3.35
CA LYS A 49 -21.02 -8.61 4.65
C LYS A 49 -20.83 -7.62 5.79
N THR A 50 -19.74 -6.88 5.82
CA THR A 50 -19.49 -5.85 6.85
C THR A 50 -20.58 -4.79 6.86
N VAL A 51 -21.04 -4.34 5.68
CA VAL A 51 -22.17 -3.40 5.56
C VAL A 51 -23.46 -4.01 6.13
N ALA A 52 -23.80 -5.24 5.72
CA ALA A 52 -25.01 -5.90 6.17
C ALA A 52 -25.05 -6.13 7.69
N ASP A 53 -23.91 -6.50 8.28
CA ASP A 53 -23.78 -6.66 9.74
C ASP A 53 -23.94 -5.33 10.48
N TYR A 54 -23.37 -4.25 9.94
CA TYR A 54 -23.57 -2.90 10.47
C TYR A 54 -25.03 -2.47 10.40
N GLU A 55 -25.68 -2.61 9.25
CA GLU A 55 -27.09 -2.23 9.08
C GLU A 55 -28.00 -2.96 10.08
N LYS A 56 -27.74 -4.27 10.25
CA LYS A 56 -28.50 -5.08 11.23
C LYS A 56 -28.29 -4.63 12.66
N LEU A 57 -27.08 -4.19 13.00
CA LEU A 57 -26.72 -3.74 14.36
C LEU A 57 -27.25 -2.35 14.67
N SER A 58 -27.06 -1.41 13.73
CA SER A 58 -27.32 0.03 13.95
C SER A 58 -28.73 0.49 13.58
N GLY A 59 -29.39 -0.26 12.67
CA GLY A 59 -30.64 0.18 12.04
C GLY A 59 -30.45 1.27 10.98
N ASN A 60 -29.23 1.76 10.75
CA ASN A 60 -28.89 2.67 9.67
C ASN A 60 -28.81 1.93 8.33
N LYS A 61 -28.80 2.68 7.23
CA LYS A 61 -28.65 2.17 5.87
C LYS A 61 -27.39 2.67 5.21
N ILE A 62 -26.70 1.79 4.46
CA ILE A 62 -25.54 2.12 3.63
C ILE A 62 -25.89 1.83 2.17
N GLU A 63 -26.13 2.87 1.41
CA GLU A 63 -26.24 2.76 -0.04
C GLU A 63 -24.85 2.85 -0.65
N TYR A 64 -24.33 1.75 -1.18
CA TYR A 64 -22.96 1.71 -1.68
C TYR A 64 -22.87 1.40 -3.17
N SER A 65 -21.81 1.94 -3.78
CA SER A 65 -21.38 1.61 -5.14
C SER A 65 -19.94 1.12 -5.11
N ILE A 66 -19.69 -0.09 -5.60
CA ILE A 66 -18.34 -0.64 -5.76
C ILE A 66 -17.86 -0.31 -7.16
N MET A 67 -16.67 0.28 -7.29
CA MET A 67 -16.13 0.79 -8.56
C MET A 67 -14.68 0.36 -8.74
N PRO A 68 -14.24 0.12 -10.01
CA PRO A 68 -12.83 -0.08 -10.30
C PRO A 68 -11.96 1.05 -9.75
N PHE A 69 -10.74 0.70 -9.33
CA PHE A 69 -9.83 1.60 -8.61
C PHE A 69 -9.63 2.96 -9.32
N GLN A 70 -9.32 2.95 -10.62
CA GLN A 70 -9.09 4.18 -11.38
C GLN A 70 -10.37 5.03 -11.53
N ALA A 71 -11.52 4.39 -11.72
CA ALA A 71 -12.81 5.08 -11.81
C ALA A 71 -13.16 5.75 -10.46
N LEU A 72 -12.90 5.07 -9.33
CA LEU A 72 -13.10 5.64 -8.00
C LEU A 72 -12.18 6.84 -7.77
N ASN A 73 -10.89 6.76 -8.13
CA ASN A 73 -9.94 7.86 -8.02
C ASN A 73 -10.45 9.11 -8.76
N GLN A 74 -10.79 8.95 -10.04
CA GLN A 74 -11.28 10.06 -10.87
C GLN A 74 -12.58 10.66 -10.31
N LYS A 75 -13.50 9.80 -9.89
CA LYS A 75 -14.79 10.23 -9.34
C LYS A 75 -14.63 10.94 -8.01
N ALA A 76 -13.73 10.45 -7.12
CA ALA A 76 -13.45 11.07 -5.84
C ALA A 76 -12.84 12.47 -6.00
N ILE A 77 -11.83 12.62 -6.88
CA ILE A 77 -11.21 13.92 -7.16
C ILE A 77 -12.23 14.91 -7.75
N ALA A 78 -13.06 14.46 -8.70
CA ALA A 78 -14.11 15.29 -9.29
C ALA A 78 -15.13 15.75 -8.23
N ALA A 79 -15.58 14.86 -7.36
CA ALA A 79 -16.52 15.17 -6.30
C ALA A 79 -15.94 16.13 -5.26
N LEU A 80 -14.71 15.91 -4.81
CA LEU A 80 -14.02 16.81 -3.87
C LEU A 80 -13.77 18.20 -4.46
N THR A 81 -13.65 18.28 -5.79
CA THR A 81 -13.51 19.56 -6.51
C THR A 81 -14.84 20.29 -6.65
N SER A 82 -15.90 19.58 -7.05
CA SER A 82 -17.24 20.18 -7.30
C SER A 82 -18.03 20.43 -6.00
N GLY A 83 -17.80 19.65 -4.96
CA GLY A 83 -18.56 19.64 -3.72
C GLY A 83 -19.81 18.74 -3.75
N ASP A 84 -20.09 18.03 -4.85
CA ASP A 84 -21.13 17.01 -4.93
C ASP A 84 -20.55 15.66 -4.47
N VAL A 85 -20.63 15.41 -3.17
CA VAL A 85 -19.87 14.37 -2.49
C VAL A 85 -20.77 13.31 -1.86
N PRO A 86 -20.33 12.04 -1.75
CA PRO A 86 -20.96 11.02 -0.93
C PRO A 86 -20.67 11.27 0.56
N GLU A 87 -21.31 10.52 1.44
CA GLU A 87 -21.02 10.57 2.87
C GLU A 87 -19.68 9.92 3.23
N LEU A 88 -19.26 8.91 2.46
CA LEU A 88 -18.01 8.21 2.71
C LEU A 88 -17.39 7.72 1.40
N ILE A 89 -16.07 7.79 1.30
CA ILE A 89 -15.30 7.11 0.27
C ILE A 89 -14.40 6.08 0.96
N PHE A 90 -14.60 4.79 0.63
CA PHE A 90 -13.80 3.68 1.14
C PHE A 90 -12.80 3.23 0.08
N HIS A 91 -11.51 3.46 0.34
CA HIS A 91 -10.46 3.32 -0.66
C HIS A 91 -9.30 2.45 -0.17
N GLY A 92 -8.68 1.69 -1.09
CA GLY A 92 -7.54 0.82 -0.76
C GLY A 92 -6.23 1.59 -0.57
N ALA A 93 -5.98 2.56 -1.43
CA ALA A 93 -4.72 3.31 -1.45
C ALA A 93 -4.99 4.79 -1.83
N PRO A 94 -5.48 5.62 -0.88
CA PRO A 94 -5.89 7.00 -1.15
C PRO A 94 -4.75 8.02 -1.09
N GLU A 95 -3.50 7.60 -1.13
CA GLU A 95 -2.31 8.44 -0.91
C GLU A 95 -2.20 9.60 -1.91
N THR A 96 -2.72 9.42 -3.13
CA THR A 96 -2.72 10.49 -4.16
C THR A 96 -3.88 11.47 -4.00
N ILE A 97 -4.88 11.14 -3.18
CA ILE A 97 -6.09 11.96 -2.98
C ILE A 97 -6.00 12.75 -1.68
N LEU A 98 -5.75 12.07 -0.56
CA LEU A 98 -5.93 12.62 0.77
C LEU A 98 -5.03 13.84 1.10
N PRO A 99 -3.71 13.82 0.81
CA PRO A 99 -2.83 14.88 1.29
C PRO A 99 -3.24 16.28 0.79
N GLN A 100 -3.52 16.41 -0.52
CA GLN A 100 -3.92 17.69 -1.11
C GLN A 100 -5.32 18.13 -0.64
N HIS A 101 -6.28 17.20 -0.57
CA HIS A 101 -7.64 17.55 -0.18
C HIS A 101 -7.76 17.83 1.33
N ALA A 102 -6.96 17.20 2.17
CA ALA A 102 -6.83 17.58 3.58
C ALA A 102 -6.21 18.98 3.73
N TRP A 103 -5.15 19.27 2.97
CA TRP A 103 -4.53 20.59 2.90
C TRP A 103 -5.52 21.68 2.51
N ASP A 104 -6.35 21.43 1.52
CA ASP A 104 -7.34 22.36 0.97
C ASP A 104 -8.65 22.43 1.79
N ASP A 105 -8.67 21.81 2.97
CA ASP A 105 -9.84 21.77 3.88
C ASP A 105 -11.10 21.15 3.24
N LYS A 106 -10.92 20.14 2.38
CA LYS A 106 -11.99 19.44 1.67
C LYS A 106 -12.46 18.15 2.35
N LEU A 107 -11.83 17.77 3.46
CA LEU A 107 -12.12 16.54 4.19
C LEU A 107 -12.55 16.85 5.62
N GLU A 108 -13.42 16.02 6.17
CA GLU A 108 -13.78 16.04 7.59
C GLU A 108 -12.66 15.41 8.43
N ASP A 109 -12.37 16.04 9.56
CA ASP A 109 -11.50 15.47 10.58
C ASP A 109 -12.19 14.27 11.24
N VAL A 110 -11.52 13.12 11.22
CA VAL A 110 -11.99 11.84 11.78
C VAL A 110 -11.20 11.43 13.02
N SER A 111 -10.58 12.40 13.68
CA SER A 111 -9.79 12.16 14.89
C SER A 111 -10.60 11.52 16.01
N ASP A 112 -11.88 11.84 16.10
CA ASP A 112 -12.81 11.23 17.06
C ASP A 112 -12.96 9.71 16.87
N ILE A 113 -12.78 9.20 15.66
CA ILE A 113 -12.82 7.77 15.33
C ILE A 113 -11.44 7.11 15.56
N VAL A 114 -10.34 7.79 15.20
CA VAL A 114 -9.00 7.20 15.15
C VAL A 114 -8.26 7.30 16.50
N GLU A 115 -8.44 8.39 17.26
CA GLU A 115 -7.74 8.61 18.54
C GLU A 115 -7.86 7.45 19.54
N PRO A 116 -9.02 6.77 19.69
CA PRO A 116 -9.12 5.60 20.58
C PRO A 116 -8.18 4.46 20.22
N TYR A 117 -7.66 4.42 18.99
CA TYR A 117 -6.76 3.41 18.47
C TYR A 117 -5.32 3.90 18.30
N ARG A 118 -5.01 5.18 18.54
CA ARG A 118 -3.71 5.81 18.29
C ARG A 118 -2.52 4.98 18.78
N THR A 119 -2.57 4.47 20.01
CA THR A 119 -1.49 3.69 20.62
C THR A 119 -1.48 2.21 20.21
N LYS A 120 -2.47 1.77 19.45
CA LYS A 120 -2.64 0.39 18.99
C LYS A 120 -2.36 0.23 17.50
N LEU A 121 -2.46 1.31 16.73
CA LEU A 121 -2.12 1.33 15.31
C LEU A 121 -0.62 1.13 15.10
N SER A 122 -0.24 0.54 13.96
CA SER A 122 1.15 0.60 13.51
C SER A 122 1.56 2.07 13.30
N GLU A 123 2.83 2.40 13.57
CA GLU A 123 3.34 3.77 13.37
C GLU A 123 3.09 4.25 11.93
N THR A 124 3.29 3.36 10.98
CA THR A 124 3.11 3.68 9.55
C THR A 124 1.65 3.95 9.20
N ALA A 125 0.69 3.13 9.69
CA ALA A 125 -0.73 3.38 9.48
C ALA A 125 -1.17 4.71 10.13
N LEU A 126 -0.61 5.03 11.30
CA LEU A 126 -0.84 6.30 11.98
C LEU A 126 -0.36 7.48 11.14
N LEU A 127 0.87 7.41 10.61
CA LEU A 127 1.44 8.46 9.77
C LEU A 127 0.69 8.60 8.43
N ALA A 128 0.35 7.47 7.80
CA ALA A 128 -0.40 7.45 6.53
C ALA A 128 -1.86 7.94 6.66
N SER A 129 -2.35 8.12 7.89
CA SER A 129 -3.70 8.64 8.16
C SER A 129 -3.70 10.10 8.61
N THR A 130 -2.52 10.68 8.86
CA THR A 130 -2.35 12.02 9.46
C THR A 130 -1.87 13.02 8.42
N PHE A 131 -2.69 14.02 8.12
CA PHE A 131 -2.38 15.06 7.13
C PHE A 131 -2.49 16.46 7.73
N TYR A 132 -1.80 17.43 7.11
CA TYR A 132 -1.87 18.83 7.51
C TYR A 132 -3.06 19.53 6.84
N ASN A 133 -3.80 20.31 7.61
CA ASN A 133 -4.87 21.17 7.11
C ASN A 133 -4.42 22.62 7.20
N LYS A 134 -4.34 23.30 6.05
CA LYS A 134 -3.85 24.66 5.95
C LYS A 134 -4.79 25.67 6.63
N ALA A 135 -6.10 25.49 6.51
CA ALA A 135 -7.09 26.40 7.11
C ALA A 135 -7.08 26.29 8.64
N GLN A 136 -6.91 25.09 9.18
CA GLN A 136 -6.85 24.84 10.61
C GLN A 136 -5.45 24.99 11.21
N LYS A 137 -4.40 25.12 10.38
CA LYS A 137 -2.98 25.20 10.75
C LYS A 137 -2.52 24.09 11.69
N LYS A 138 -3.03 22.88 11.49
CA LYS A 138 -2.70 21.69 12.30
C LYS A 138 -2.78 20.41 11.49
N ARG A 139 -2.13 19.37 12.00
CA ARG A 139 -2.34 18.00 11.54
C ARG A 139 -3.53 17.37 12.24
N GLY A 140 -4.30 16.55 11.52
CA GLY A 140 -5.41 15.78 12.03
C GLY A 140 -5.51 14.45 11.30
N PHE A 141 -6.42 13.58 11.72
CA PHE A 141 -6.72 12.36 11.00
C PHE A 141 -7.79 12.62 9.94
N TYR A 142 -7.48 12.29 8.71
CA TYR A 142 -8.39 12.43 7.56
C TYR A 142 -8.66 11.09 6.87
N LEU A 143 -8.10 10.00 7.40
CA LEU A 143 -8.39 8.62 7.04
C LEU A 143 -8.70 7.85 8.32
N ALA A 144 -9.80 7.08 8.33
CA ALA A 144 -10.05 6.03 9.31
C ALA A 144 -9.48 4.72 8.76
N PRO A 145 -8.25 4.32 9.14
CA PRO A 145 -7.54 3.21 8.51
C PRO A 145 -8.08 1.88 9.03
N VAL A 146 -8.35 0.93 8.12
CA VAL A 146 -8.77 -0.43 8.48
C VAL A 146 -7.86 -1.49 7.90
N LYS A 147 -7.05 -1.13 6.90
CA LYS A 147 -6.14 -2.01 6.20
C LYS A 147 -4.87 -1.29 5.81
N GLN A 148 -3.80 -2.04 5.63
CA GLN A 148 -2.52 -1.55 5.09
C GLN A 148 -1.92 -2.58 4.15
N GLY A 149 -0.97 -2.17 3.33
CA GLY A 149 -0.27 -3.07 2.42
C GLY A 149 1.13 -2.57 2.12
N CYS A 150 2.03 -3.48 1.81
CA CYS A 150 3.37 -3.24 1.28
C CYS A 150 3.58 -4.04 0.01
N ALA A 151 4.70 -3.85 -0.64
CA ALA A 151 5.11 -4.60 -1.80
C ALA A 151 6.12 -5.68 -1.39
N PRO A 152 5.75 -6.96 -1.34
CA PRO A 152 6.69 -8.07 -1.24
C PRO A 152 7.26 -8.40 -2.62
N PHE A 153 8.30 -9.25 -2.66
CA PHE A 153 8.71 -9.88 -3.91
C PHE A 153 7.83 -11.07 -4.25
N HIS A 154 7.37 -11.09 -5.49
CA HIS A 154 6.63 -12.18 -6.14
C HIS A 154 7.57 -12.91 -7.09
N ILE A 155 7.77 -14.22 -6.92
CA ILE A 155 8.78 -14.96 -7.66
C ILE A 155 8.17 -16.27 -8.19
N TRP A 156 8.36 -16.54 -9.46
CA TRP A 156 8.12 -17.87 -10.03
C TRP A 156 9.27 -18.81 -9.63
N GLY A 157 9.19 -19.41 -8.44
CA GLY A 157 10.20 -20.35 -7.92
C GLY A 157 10.41 -21.56 -8.85
N SER A 158 9.37 -22.00 -9.54
CA SER A 158 9.47 -23.05 -10.56
C SER A 158 10.33 -22.64 -11.75
N LEU A 159 10.34 -21.35 -12.16
CA LEU A 159 11.24 -20.85 -13.21
C LEU A 159 12.69 -20.80 -12.73
N VAL A 160 12.93 -20.37 -11.48
CA VAL A 160 14.26 -20.38 -10.86
C VAL A 160 14.83 -21.80 -10.84
N THR A 161 14.04 -22.77 -10.37
CA THR A 161 14.41 -24.20 -10.35
C THR A 161 14.65 -24.74 -11.75
N LYS A 162 13.77 -24.43 -12.71
CA LYS A 162 13.92 -24.84 -14.11
C LYS A 162 15.19 -24.26 -14.75
N ALA A 163 15.59 -23.06 -14.34
CA ALA A 163 16.86 -22.48 -14.77
C ALA A 163 18.08 -23.24 -14.24
N GLY A 164 17.93 -24.00 -13.15
CA GLY A 164 18.99 -24.72 -12.47
C GLY A 164 19.56 -23.98 -11.26
N PHE A 165 18.84 -22.99 -10.76
CA PHE A 165 19.18 -22.21 -9.57
C PHE A 165 18.29 -22.59 -8.39
N LYS A 166 18.73 -22.26 -7.17
CA LYS A 166 17.92 -22.34 -5.96
C LYS A 166 17.67 -20.92 -5.46
N LEU A 167 16.41 -20.59 -5.15
CA LEU A 167 16.08 -19.27 -4.64
C LEU A 167 16.77 -18.98 -3.29
N ALA A 168 17.05 -20.02 -2.50
CA ALA A 168 17.79 -19.90 -1.25
C ALA A 168 19.25 -19.42 -1.43
N ASP A 169 19.79 -19.49 -2.64
CA ASP A 169 21.15 -19.00 -2.96
C ASP A 169 21.13 -17.50 -3.38
N ALA A 170 19.95 -16.88 -3.44
CA ALA A 170 19.85 -15.45 -3.76
C ALA A 170 20.53 -14.61 -2.67
N PRO A 171 21.40 -13.65 -3.07
CA PRO A 171 22.03 -12.75 -2.09
C PRO A 171 21.00 -11.92 -1.30
N ASP A 172 21.40 -11.49 -0.11
CA ASP A 172 20.54 -10.77 0.84
C ASP A 172 20.67 -9.24 0.77
N THR A 173 21.38 -8.70 -0.23
CA THR A 173 21.48 -7.25 -0.45
C THR A 173 20.78 -6.83 -1.74
N TRP A 174 20.24 -5.62 -1.77
CA TRP A 174 19.31 -5.15 -2.80
C TRP A 174 19.78 -5.37 -4.23
N ASP A 175 20.89 -4.76 -4.64
CA ASP A 175 21.37 -4.87 -6.03
C ASP A 175 21.79 -6.31 -6.39
N ALA A 176 22.39 -7.03 -5.45
CA ALA A 176 22.82 -8.41 -5.68
C ALA A 176 21.61 -9.35 -5.80
N PHE A 177 20.55 -9.11 -5.02
CA PHE A 177 19.29 -9.86 -5.13
C PHE A 177 18.66 -9.70 -6.52
N TRP A 178 18.49 -8.44 -6.99
CA TRP A 178 17.97 -8.19 -8.33
C TRP A 178 18.85 -8.82 -9.42
N ASN A 179 20.17 -8.68 -9.30
CA ASN A 179 21.13 -9.23 -10.29
C ASN A 179 21.15 -10.75 -10.32
N PHE A 180 20.74 -11.44 -9.25
CA PHE A 180 20.62 -12.91 -9.21
C PHE A 180 19.72 -13.45 -10.33
N PHE A 181 18.70 -12.72 -10.73
CA PHE A 181 17.74 -13.17 -11.75
C PHE A 181 18.27 -13.02 -13.20
N LYS A 182 19.33 -12.26 -13.44
CA LYS A 182 19.95 -12.13 -14.78
C LYS A 182 20.44 -13.49 -15.34
N PRO A 183 21.28 -14.27 -14.63
CA PRO A 183 21.66 -15.60 -15.08
C PRO A 183 20.50 -16.59 -15.15
N VAL A 184 19.46 -16.43 -14.32
CA VAL A 184 18.22 -17.22 -14.41
C VAL A 184 17.56 -17.03 -15.77
N GLN A 185 17.37 -15.77 -16.23
CA GLN A 185 16.86 -15.48 -17.57
C GLN A 185 17.74 -16.11 -18.66
N THR A 186 19.05 -15.95 -18.56
CA THR A 186 20.00 -16.48 -19.56
C THR A 186 19.87 -18.00 -19.70
N SER A 187 19.78 -18.71 -18.57
CA SER A 187 19.59 -20.16 -18.55
C SER A 187 18.22 -20.57 -19.12
N LEU A 188 17.15 -19.89 -18.76
CA LEU A 188 15.80 -20.17 -19.29
C LEU A 188 15.75 -19.99 -20.80
N ARG A 189 16.36 -18.92 -21.33
CA ARG A 189 16.43 -18.67 -22.77
C ARG A 189 17.23 -19.74 -23.50
N ALA A 190 18.35 -20.21 -22.94
CA ALA A 190 19.12 -21.33 -23.46
C ALA A 190 18.31 -22.64 -23.49
N LYS A 191 17.38 -22.82 -22.56
CA LYS A 191 16.44 -23.96 -22.50
C LYS A 191 15.17 -23.77 -23.36
N GLY A 192 15.17 -22.79 -24.27
CA GLY A 192 14.08 -22.56 -25.23
C GLY A 192 12.98 -21.61 -24.80
N MET A 193 13.01 -21.06 -23.57
CA MET A 193 12.05 -20.06 -23.08
C MET A 193 12.46 -18.64 -23.49
N ARG A 194 12.47 -18.38 -24.80
CA ARG A 194 13.08 -17.16 -25.38
C ARG A 194 12.42 -15.84 -24.97
N LYS A 195 11.15 -15.87 -24.57
CA LYS A 195 10.36 -14.68 -24.24
C LYS A 195 10.33 -14.33 -22.74
N VAL A 196 11.02 -15.12 -21.90
CA VAL A 196 11.06 -14.87 -20.45
C VAL A 196 12.12 -13.82 -20.14
N TYR A 197 11.77 -12.86 -19.28
CA TYR A 197 12.65 -11.83 -18.74
C TYR A 197 13.00 -12.13 -17.28
N ALA A 198 14.05 -11.48 -16.78
CA ALA A 198 14.50 -11.67 -15.40
C ALA A 198 13.50 -11.03 -14.41
N MET A 199 13.05 -9.82 -14.70
CA MET A 199 12.34 -8.99 -13.74
C MET A 199 11.27 -8.13 -14.41
N GLY A 200 10.15 -7.91 -13.68
CA GLY A 200 9.15 -6.90 -13.93
C GLY A 200 9.54 -5.61 -13.21
N LEU A 201 9.78 -4.54 -13.94
CA LEU A 201 10.08 -3.23 -13.38
C LEU A 201 9.12 -2.20 -13.95
N GLN A 202 8.33 -1.59 -13.09
CA GLN A 202 7.45 -0.46 -13.41
C GLN A 202 8.26 0.82 -13.66
N ILE A 203 8.83 0.96 -14.86
CA ILE A 203 9.62 2.13 -15.29
C ILE A 203 8.82 3.07 -16.20
N THR A 204 7.53 3.16 -15.94
CA THR A 204 6.49 3.75 -16.78
C THR A 204 6.26 5.23 -16.49
N THR A 205 5.60 5.91 -17.43
CA THR A 205 5.07 7.27 -17.27
C THR A 205 3.54 7.30 -17.15
N VAL A 206 2.87 6.14 -17.03
CA VAL A 206 1.40 6.03 -17.01
C VAL A 206 0.85 5.26 -15.79
N GLY A 207 1.68 4.50 -15.06
CA GLY A 207 1.32 3.78 -13.82
C GLY A 207 1.75 4.54 -12.57
N PRO A 208 0.89 5.39 -11.96
CA PRO A 208 1.34 6.31 -10.92
C PRO A 208 1.66 5.65 -9.58
N ASN A 209 1.04 4.51 -9.25
CA ASN A 209 1.21 3.91 -7.94
C ASN A 209 2.44 3.00 -7.89
N ASP A 210 2.48 1.98 -8.73
CA ASP A 210 3.50 0.93 -8.64
C ASP A 210 4.88 1.45 -9.04
N GLY A 211 4.98 2.26 -10.11
CA GLY A 211 6.24 2.88 -10.51
C GLY A 211 6.84 3.80 -9.44
N ASN A 212 6.03 4.61 -8.76
CA ASN A 212 6.50 5.47 -7.67
C ASN A 212 6.85 4.67 -6.41
N ASN A 213 6.07 3.64 -6.07
CA ASN A 213 6.32 2.77 -4.94
C ASN A 213 7.63 1.98 -5.13
N LEU A 214 7.80 1.36 -6.29
CA LEU A 214 9.02 0.66 -6.66
C LEU A 214 10.24 1.59 -6.57
N PHE A 215 10.15 2.79 -7.17
CA PHE A 215 11.27 3.73 -7.10
C PHE A 215 11.60 4.17 -5.68
N GLN A 216 10.61 4.32 -4.80
CA GLN A 216 10.86 4.62 -3.38
C GLN A 216 11.65 3.51 -2.69
N HIS A 217 11.41 2.24 -3.01
CA HIS A 217 12.22 1.13 -2.49
C HIS A 217 13.67 1.21 -2.99
N PHE A 218 13.89 1.52 -4.28
CA PHE A 218 15.25 1.73 -4.81
C PHE A 218 15.95 2.91 -4.14
N MET A 219 15.23 4.01 -3.90
CA MET A 219 15.77 5.16 -3.13
C MET A 219 16.18 4.74 -1.72
N ASN A 220 15.31 3.99 -1.01
CA ASN A 220 15.59 3.53 0.34
C ASN A 220 16.83 2.62 0.38
N ALA A 221 16.93 1.68 -0.58
CA ALA A 221 18.06 0.76 -0.70
C ALA A 221 19.40 1.45 -0.93
N ASN A 222 19.38 2.60 -1.59
CA ASN A 222 20.54 3.44 -1.88
C ASN A 222 20.78 4.58 -0.85
N GLY A 223 20.03 4.60 0.25
CA GLY A 223 20.18 5.61 1.31
C GLY A 223 19.41 6.90 1.08
N GLY A 224 18.48 6.92 0.13
CA GLY A 224 17.69 8.10 -0.26
C GLY A 224 16.36 8.27 0.48
N ALA A 225 16.10 7.51 1.55
CA ALA A 225 14.84 7.57 2.31
C ALA A 225 14.49 8.96 2.88
N GLY A 226 15.50 9.83 3.04
CA GLY A 226 15.35 11.18 3.58
C GLY A 226 15.00 12.26 2.55
N ILE A 227 14.64 11.93 1.32
CA ILE A 227 14.29 12.94 0.29
C ILE A 227 13.15 13.87 0.74
N VAL A 228 12.18 13.35 1.49
CA VAL A 228 11.19 14.15 2.22
C VAL A 228 11.17 13.70 3.66
N THR A 229 11.42 14.60 4.58
CA THR A 229 11.42 14.32 6.03
C THR A 229 10.04 14.49 6.65
N ARG A 230 9.86 13.97 7.88
CA ARG A 230 8.55 13.97 8.58
C ARG A 230 7.95 15.36 8.82
N ASP A 231 8.77 16.37 8.85
CA ASP A 231 8.37 17.80 8.91
C ASP A 231 7.95 18.37 7.55
N GLY A 232 8.04 17.55 6.50
CA GLY A 232 7.61 17.89 5.15
C GLY A 232 8.65 18.64 4.31
N ILE A 233 9.91 18.69 4.75
CA ILE A 233 10.98 19.36 4.02
C ILE A 233 11.52 18.45 2.93
N LEU A 234 11.72 19.03 1.73
CA LEU A 234 12.37 18.38 0.59
C LEU A 234 13.88 18.60 0.65
N HIS A 235 14.66 17.54 0.47
CA HIS A 235 16.13 17.55 0.56
C HIS A 235 16.81 17.16 -0.76
N THR A 236 16.44 17.83 -1.85
CA THR A 236 17.13 17.66 -3.16
C THR A 236 18.53 18.27 -3.17
N ASP A 237 18.85 19.13 -2.22
CA ASP A 237 20.16 19.75 -1.97
C ASP A 237 21.17 18.83 -1.25
N ASP A 238 20.71 17.71 -0.66
CA ASP A 238 21.62 16.74 -0.03
C ASP A 238 22.32 15.88 -1.11
N PRO A 239 23.67 15.92 -1.19
CA PRO A 239 24.42 15.11 -2.16
C PRO A 239 24.18 13.61 -2.04
N LYS A 240 23.88 13.09 -0.83
CA LYS A 240 23.59 11.66 -0.62
C LYS A 240 22.24 11.28 -1.22
N ILE A 241 21.23 12.12 -1.07
CA ILE A 241 19.91 11.92 -1.70
C ILE A 241 20.05 11.94 -3.21
N ARG A 242 20.80 12.91 -3.74
CA ARG A 242 21.07 13.00 -5.18
C ARG A 242 21.79 11.76 -5.69
N GLU A 243 22.82 11.28 -5.00
CA GLU A 243 23.54 10.07 -5.38
C GLU A 243 22.64 8.83 -5.35
N ALA A 244 21.80 8.68 -4.31
CA ALA A 244 20.84 7.59 -4.20
C ALA A 244 19.84 7.58 -5.39
N ALA A 245 19.34 8.74 -5.79
CA ALA A 245 18.45 8.86 -6.94
C ALA A 245 19.15 8.49 -8.25
N ILE A 246 20.39 8.97 -8.44
CA ILE A 246 21.20 8.64 -9.64
C ILE A 246 21.44 7.13 -9.73
N ARG A 247 21.87 6.47 -8.66
CA ARG A 247 22.12 5.02 -8.63
C ARG A 247 20.82 4.23 -8.91
N SER A 248 19.69 4.68 -8.37
CA SER A 248 18.40 4.05 -8.59
C SER A 248 17.98 4.12 -10.06
N VAL A 249 18.05 5.31 -10.68
CA VAL A 249 17.76 5.50 -12.10
C VAL A 249 18.74 4.71 -12.98
N GLU A 250 20.03 4.74 -12.64
CA GLU A 250 21.08 4.02 -13.39
C GLU A 250 20.84 2.51 -13.38
N PHE A 251 20.58 1.90 -12.21
CA PHE A 251 20.30 0.48 -12.10
C PHE A 251 19.09 0.09 -12.97
N MET A 252 17.94 0.75 -12.76
CA MET A 252 16.69 0.41 -13.43
C MET A 252 16.79 0.58 -14.96
N THR A 253 17.42 1.65 -15.41
CA THR A 253 17.59 1.89 -16.87
C THR A 253 18.65 1.00 -17.50
N THR A 254 19.68 0.57 -16.76
CA THR A 254 20.70 -0.36 -17.22
C THR A 254 20.11 -1.75 -17.44
N VAL A 255 19.40 -2.31 -16.46
CA VAL A 255 18.80 -3.65 -16.60
C VAL A 255 17.73 -3.69 -17.71
N TYR A 256 17.04 -2.59 -17.95
CA TYR A 256 16.14 -2.45 -19.08
C TYR A 256 16.91 -2.47 -20.43
N LYS A 257 17.92 -1.62 -20.57
CA LYS A 257 18.76 -1.56 -21.79
C LYS A 257 19.49 -2.87 -22.09
N GLU A 258 19.85 -3.61 -21.07
CA GLU A 258 20.48 -4.95 -21.18
C GLU A 258 19.46 -6.05 -21.56
N GLY A 259 18.16 -5.76 -21.61
CA GLY A 259 17.10 -6.69 -21.99
C GLY A 259 16.71 -7.71 -20.90
N PHE A 260 16.83 -7.32 -19.63
CA PHE A 260 16.37 -8.11 -18.49
C PHE A 260 14.97 -7.75 -18.02
N VAL A 261 14.40 -6.68 -18.57
CA VAL A 261 13.04 -6.19 -18.33
C VAL A 261 12.26 -6.20 -19.65
N PRO A 262 10.96 -6.55 -19.66
CA PRO A 262 10.15 -6.50 -20.87
C PRO A 262 10.15 -5.09 -21.49
N PRO A 263 10.25 -4.95 -22.82
CA PRO A 263 10.20 -3.63 -23.49
C PRO A 263 8.94 -2.84 -23.20
N GLU A 264 7.82 -3.51 -22.97
CA GLU A 264 6.49 -2.96 -22.68
C GLU A 264 6.44 -2.23 -21.34
N ALA A 265 7.37 -2.49 -20.42
CA ALA A 265 7.42 -1.90 -19.08
C ALA A 265 7.43 -0.35 -19.06
N LEU A 266 7.85 0.28 -20.15
CA LEU A 266 7.80 1.75 -20.33
C LEU A 266 6.38 2.30 -20.52
N SER A 267 5.39 1.45 -20.73
CA SER A 267 4.00 1.84 -20.99
C SER A 267 2.98 1.12 -20.11
N TRP A 268 3.43 0.34 -19.14
CA TRP A 268 2.54 -0.38 -18.24
C TRP A 268 1.72 0.57 -17.36
N ASN A 269 0.43 0.28 -17.19
CA ASN A 269 -0.37 0.82 -16.10
C ASN A 269 -0.24 -0.06 -14.85
N ASP A 270 -0.86 0.35 -13.74
CA ASP A 270 -0.73 -0.33 -12.43
C ASP A 270 -1.28 -1.78 -12.38
N ALA A 271 -1.76 -2.36 -13.48
CA ALA A 271 -2.24 -3.74 -13.55
C ALA A 271 -1.51 -4.60 -14.60
N ASP A 272 -0.68 -3.97 -15.44
CA ASP A 272 -0.07 -4.66 -16.57
C ASP A 272 1.06 -5.60 -16.12
N ASP A 273 1.80 -5.25 -15.09
CA ASP A 273 2.81 -6.12 -14.48
C ASP A 273 2.19 -7.37 -13.85
N ASN A 274 1.07 -7.24 -13.10
CA ASN A 274 0.33 -8.39 -12.58
C ASN A 274 -0.06 -9.34 -13.73
N ASN A 275 -0.63 -8.80 -14.84
CA ASN A 275 -1.01 -9.59 -15.99
C ASN A 275 0.20 -10.30 -16.62
N ALA A 276 1.30 -9.55 -16.83
CA ALA A 276 2.53 -10.06 -17.39
C ALA A 276 3.19 -11.13 -16.49
N TYR A 277 3.10 -10.95 -15.15
CA TYR A 277 3.54 -11.94 -14.18
C TYR A 277 2.72 -13.25 -14.30
N HIS A 278 1.39 -13.14 -14.36
CA HIS A 278 0.52 -14.31 -14.51
C HIS A 278 0.79 -15.09 -15.80
N GLU A 279 1.18 -14.38 -16.88
CA GLU A 279 1.59 -14.98 -18.14
C GLU A 279 3.03 -15.57 -18.08
N ARG A 280 3.71 -15.44 -16.94
CA ARG A 280 5.12 -15.85 -16.74
C ARG A 280 6.08 -15.15 -17.72
N LEU A 281 5.80 -13.90 -18.05
CA LEU A 281 6.64 -13.10 -18.92
C LEU A 281 7.99 -12.78 -18.27
N PHE A 282 8.05 -12.73 -16.95
CA PHE A 282 9.27 -12.55 -16.17
C PHE A 282 9.28 -13.44 -14.91
N VAL A 283 10.47 -13.55 -14.30
CA VAL A 283 10.71 -14.47 -13.19
C VAL A 283 10.29 -13.88 -11.86
N MET A 284 10.52 -12.59 -11.65
CA MET A 284 10.26 -11.92 -10.36
C MET A 284 9.77 -10.50 -10.55
N ASP A 285 9.03 -10.04 -9.55
CA ASP A 285 8.45 -8.70 -9.47
C ASP A 285 8.44 -8.19 -8.02
N LEU A 286 8.36 -6.88 -7.83
CA LEU A 286 8.08 -6.23 -6.57
C LEU A 286 6.77 -5.44 -6.74
N ASP A 287 5.68 -6.01 -6.28
CA ASP A 287 4.33 -5.44 -6.46
C ASP A 287 3.52 -5.41 -5.16
N GLY A 288 2.50 -4.55 -5.16
CA GLY A 288 1.68 -4.27 -3.97
C GLY A 288 0.76 -5.41 -3.56
N THR A 289 0.80 -5.78 -2.28
CA THR A 289 -0.08 -6.76 -1.62
C THR A 289 0.08 -8.20 -2.12
N LEU A 290 -0.84 -9.10 -1.76
CA LEU A 290 -0.91 -10.47 -2.30
C LEU A 290 -1.87 -10.57 -3.50
N SER A 291 -2.14 -9.47 -4.20
CA SER A 291 -3.04 -9.46 -5.36
C SER A 291 -2.62 -10.49 -6.41
N THR A 292 -1.33 -10.54 -6.67
CA THR A 292 -0.70 -11.41 -7.67
C THR A 292 -0.94 -12.89 -7.40
N GLU A 293 -0.67 -13.36 -6.18
CA GLU A 293 -0.90 -14.77 -5.82
C GLU A 293 -2.38 -15.12 -5.76
N LEU A 294 -3.18 -14.28 -5.11
CA LEU A 294 -4.60 -14.58 -4.89
C LEU A 294 -5.38 -14.69 -6.20
N ALA A 295 -5.01 -13.96 -7.23
CA ALA A 295 -5.60 -14.12 -8.56
C ALA A 295 -5.36 -15.53 -9.15
N MET A 296 -4.25 -16.19 -8.76
CA MET A 296 -3.89 -17.54 -9.19
C MET A 296 -4.39 -18.64 -8.25
N MET A 297 -5.12 -18.34 -7.18
CA MET A 297 -5.52 -19.30 -6.14
C MET A 297 -6.34 -20.50 -6.68
N LYS A 298 -7.00 -20.36 -7.83
CA LYS A 298 -7.74 -21.45 -8.49
C LYS A 298 -6.79 -22.46 -9.15
N ASP A 299 -5.62 -22.04 -9.62
CA ASP A 299 -4.54 -22.93 -10.05
C ASP A 299 -3.71 -23.34 -8.83
N LYS A 300 -4.11 -24.46 -8.21
CA LYS A 300 -3.47 -24.93 -6.97
C LYS A 300 -1.98 -25.19 -7.12
N LYS A 301 -1.56 -25.66 -8.29
CA LYS A 301 -0.14 -25.90 -8.57
C LYS A 301 0.62 -24.58 -8.62
N ALA A 302 0.14 -23.59 -9.38
CA ALA A 302 0.76 -22.28 -9.44
C ALA A 302 0.86 -21.67 -8.04
N TYR A 303 -0.25 -21.61 -7.30
CA TYR A 303 -0.33 -20.98 -5.98
C TYR A 303 0.56 -21.65 -4.93
N TYR A 304 0.47 -22.98 -4.76
CA TYR A 304 1.12 -23.67 -3.64
C TYR A 304 2.53 -24.20 -3.95
N GLU A 305 2.88 -24.38 -5.23
CA GLU A 305 4.14 -25.05 -5.61
C GLU A 305 5.07 -24.18 -6.46
N ASP A 306 4.50 -23.36 -7.36
CA ASP A 306 5.30 -22.64 -8.35
C ASP A 306 5.67 -21.21 -7.92
N MET A 307 4.76 -20.51 -7.20
CA MET A 307 4.92 -19.14 -6.75
C MET A 307 5.56 -19.08 -5.36
N VAL A 308 6.36 -18.06 -5.12
CA VAL A 308 7.00 -17.78 -3.82
C VAL A 308 6.87 -16.30 -3.53
N VAL A 309 6.42 -15.96 -2.32
CA VAL A 309 6.48 -14.60 -1.77
C VAL A 309 7.63 -14.52 -0.79
N THR A 310 8.46 -13.48 -0.92
CA THR A 310 9.51 -13.19 0.04
C THR A 310 9.47 -11.71 0.44
N GLY A 311 10.02 -11.41 1.64
CA GLY A 311 10.24 -10.03 2.07
C GLY A 311 11.40 -9.37 1.31
N LEU A 312 11.66 -8.12 1.65
CA LEU A 312 12.75 -7.34 1.05
C LEU A 312 14.12 -7.85 1.51
N PRO A 313 15.12 -7.88 0.63
CA PRO A 313 16.51 -8.05 1.04
C PRO A 313 16.98 -6.81 1.80
N ASN A 314 18.14 -6.90 2.43
CA ASN A 314 18.79 -5.74 3.03
C ASN A 314 19.10 -4.66 1.98
N GLY A 315 19.23 -3.42 2.43
CA GLY A 315 19.76 -2.35 1.58
C GLY A 315 21.19 -2.64 1.13
N ASN A 316 21.68 -1.86 0.18
CA ASN A 316 23.06 -2.02 -0.31
C ASN A 316 24.14 -1.79 0.75
N ASP A 317 23.78 -1.18 1.89
CA ASP A 317 24.63 -1.03 3.08
C ASP A 317 24.58 -2.23 4.04
N GLY A 318 23.86 -3.29 3.70
CA GLY A 318 23.69 -4.52 4.48
C GLY A 318 22.71 -4.40 5.65
N LYS A 319 21.97 -3.30 5.79
CA LYS A 319 20.98 -3.12 6.85
C LYS A 319 19.58 -3.50 6.39
N PRO A 320 18.70 -3.95 7.31
CA PRO A 320 17.30 -4.22 6.98
C PRO A 320 16.63 -3.01 6.33
N MET A 321 15.97 -3.25 5.22
CA MET A 321 15.18 -2.22 4.54
C MET A 321 13.78 -2.11 5.12
N PRO A 322 13.28 -0.89 5.33
CA PRO A 322 11.88 -0.73 5.68
C PRO A 322 10.97 -0.95 4.47
N ALA A 323 9.91 -1.73 4.65
CA ALA A 323 8.84 -1.81 3.67
C ALA A 323 8.10 -0.47 3.55
N VAL A 324 7.81 -0.04 2.33
CA VAL A 324 6.95 1.13 2.11
C VAL A 324 5.50 0.68 2.22
N LEU A 325 4.77 1.21 3.20
CA LEU A 325 3.37 0.87 3.43
C LEU A 325 2.44 2.01 3.03
N GLY A 326 1.33 1.63 2.38
CA GLY A 326 0.15 2.45 2.25
C GLY A 326 -0.95 1.99 3.20
N ALA A 327 -1.80 2.91 3.66
CA ALA A 327 -2.99 2.62 4.46
C ALA A 327 -4.25 2.89 3.66
N GLY A 328 -5.21 1.96 3.76
CA GLY A 328 -6.54 2.09 3.18
C GLY A 328 -7.63 2.13 4.24
N GLY A 329 -8.76 2.71 3.89
CA GLY A 329 -9.89 2.86 4.80
C GLY A 329 -10.92 3.86 4.30
N GLY A 330 -11.66 4.46 5.21
CA GLY A 330 -12.70 5.42 4.90
C GLY A 330 -12.28 6.87 5.17
N PHE A 331 -12.63 7.76 4.25
CA PHE A 331 -12.51 9.20 4.46
C PHE A 331 -13.81 9.90 4.09
N ILE A 332 -14.10 10.99 4.78
CA ILE A 332 -15.36 11.71 4.72
C ILE A 332 -15.12 13.06 4.05
N PRO A 333 -15.71 13.31 2.87
CA PRO A 333 -15.67 14.64 2.25
C PRO A 333 -16.42 15.69 3.05
N LYS A 334 -15.91 16.91 3.11
CA LYS A 334 -16.70 18.07 3.60
C LYS A 334 -17.90 18.34 2.71
N GLY A 335 -19.01 18.71 3.32
CA GLY A 335 -20.27 18.94 2.61
C GLY A 335 -21.18 17.73 2.52
N ALA A 336 -20.72 16.55 2.98
CA ALA A 336 -21.58 15.38 3.11
C ALA A 336 -22.77 15.64 4.06
N LYS A 337 -23.94 15.07 3.75
CA LYS A 337 -25.19 15.36 4.46
C LYS A 337 -25.35 14.59 5.79
N ASN A 338 -25.04 13.29 5.75
CA ASN A 338 -25.23 12.37 6.88
C ASN A 338 -23.90 11.91 7.48
N ILE A 339 -23.00 12.86 7.77
CA ILE A 339 -21.64 12.61 8.32
C ILE A 339 -21.70 11.70 9.56
N ALA A 340 -22.70 11.87 10.41
CA ALA A 340 -22.83 11.05 11.62
C ALA A 340 -22.96 9.56 11.32
N VAL A 341 -23.69 9.16 10.26
CA VAL A 341 -23.80 7.74 9.84
C VAL A 341 -22.50 7.24 9.27
N ALA A 342 -21.80 8.06 8.46
CA ALA A 342 -20.49 7.71 7.92
C ALA A 342 -19.46 7.49 9.04
N LYS A 343 -19.42 8.37 10.03
CA LYS A 343 -18.54 8.22 11.21
C LYS A 343 -18.91 7.01 12.05
N ASP A 344 -20.18 6.74 12.26
CA ASP A 344 -20.66 5.58 13.01
C ASP A 344 -20.30 4.27 12.31
N PHE A 345 -20.48 4.20 10.98
CA PHE A 345 -20.06 3.05 10.18
C PHE A 345 -18.54 2.82 10.25
N MET A 346 -17.72 3.89 10.14
CA MET A 346 -16.28 3.73 10.27
C MET A 346 -15.85 3.38 11.70
N THR A 347 -16.54 3.89 12.74
CA THR A 347 -16.31 3.46 14.13
C THR A 347 -16.57 1.96 14.31
N TYR A 348 -17.65 1.45 13.70
CA TYR A 348 -17.93 0.02 13.67
C TYR A 348 -16.84 -0.76 12.91
N PHE A 349 -16.47 -0.30 11.72
CA PHE A 349 -15.51 -0.99 10.86
C PHE A 349 -14.10 -1.05 11.48
N MET A 350 -13.67 -0.01 12.20
CA MET A 350 -12.37 0.02 12.88
C MET A 350 -12.29 -0.87 14.12
N GLN A 351 -13.39 -1.49 14.56
CA GLN A 351 -13.30 -2.48 15.64
C GLN A 351 -12.38 -3.63 15.21
N PRO A 352 -11.41 -4.06 16.06
CA PRO A 352 -10.39 -5.02 15.67
C PRO A 352 -10.96 -6.33 15.08
N GLN A 353 -12.04 -6.84 15.70
CA GLN A 353 -12.70 -8.04 15.23
C GLN A 353 -13.36 -7.85 13.85
N VAL A 354 -14.08 -6.72 13.65
CA VAL A 354 -14.77 -6.44 12.39
C VAL A 354 -13.78 -6.27 11.26
N ALA A 355 -12.73 -5.46 11.49
CA ALA A 355 -11.66 -5.27 10.51
C ALA A 355 -10.95 -6.59 10.18
N ASN A 356 -10.63 -7.40 11.20
CA ASN A 356 -10.00 -8.70 11.02
C ASN A 356 -10.85 -9.66 10.18
N GLU A 357 -12.13 -9.80 10.50
CA GLU A 357 -13.05 -10.65 9.74
C GLU A 357 -13.19 -10.19 8.29
N ASN A 358 -13.24 -8.89 8.04
CA ASN A 358 -13.26 -8.33 6.69
C ASN A 358 -11.98 -8.67 5.92
N LEU A 359 -10.81 -8.48 6.54
CA LEU A 359 -9.51 -8.76 5.92
C LEU A 359 -9.33 -10.26 5.63
N LYS A 360 -9.74 -11.13 6.55
CA LYS A 360 -9.76 -12.59 6.33
C LYS A 360 -10.74 -12.98 5.23
N GLY A 361 -11.92 -12.35 5.19
CA GLY A 361 -12.89 -12.52 4.12
C GLY A 361 -12.34 -12.14 2.75
N GLY A 362 -11.45 -11.14 2.69
CA GLY A 362 -10.66 -10.74 1.52
C GLY A 362 -9.37 -11.56 1.34
N LEU A 363 -9.31 -12.76 1.93
CA LEU A 363 -8.20 -13.72 1.81
C LEU A 363 -6.84 -13.22 2.33
N GLY A 364 -6.82 -12.16 3.13
CA GLY A 364 -5.58 -11.58 3.65
C GLY A 364 -4.74 -10.83 2.61
N ARG A 365 -5.36 -10.40 1.51
CA ARG A 365 -4.69 -9.53 0.55
C ARG A 365 -4.11 -8.28 1.20
N TRP A 366 -4.86 -7.72 2.15
CA TRP A 366 -4.46 -6.57 2.93
C TRP A 366 -4.13 -6.99 4.36
N LEU A 367 -3.19 -6.29 4.97
CA LEU A 367 -2.73 -6.52 6.34
C LEU A 367 -3.53 -5.67 7.34
N PRO A 368 -3.67 -6.14 8.60
CA PRO A 368 -4.24 -5.35 9.68
C PRO A 368 -3.38 -4.13 10.00
N VAL A 369 -4.04 -3.00 10.25
CA VAL A 369 -3.37 -1.78 10.79
C VAL A 369 -3.09 -1.87 12.28
N LEU A 370 -3.66 -2.87 12.96
CA LEU A 370 -3.49 -3.15 14.37
C LEU A 370 -2.60 -4.39 14.54
N PRO A 371 -1.29 -4.27 14.85
CA PRO A 371 -0.38 -5.41 14.95
C PRO A 371 -0.79 -6.46 15.97
N GLN A 372 -1.58 -6.09 16.97
CA GLN A 372 -2.09 -7.02 17.98
C GLN A 372 -2.99 -8.11 17.36
N VAL A 373 -3.70 -7.80 16.27
CA VAL A 373 -4.55 -8.76 15.56
C VAL A 373 -3.77 -9.98 15.08
N ILE A 374 -2.51 -9.78 14.65
CA ILE A 374 -1.64 -10.89 14.21
C ILE A 374 -1.32 -11.84 15.37
N LYS A 375 -1.19 -11.31 16.60
CA LYS A 375 -0.90 -12.12 17.80
C LYS A 375 -2.15 -12.86 18.31
N ASP A 376 -3.31 -12.24 18.14
CA ASP A 376 -4.57 -12.76 18.66
C ASP A 376 -5.21 -13.80 17.73
N ASP A 377 -4.90 -13.75 16.41
CA ASP A 377 -5.47 -14.66 15.41
C ASP A 377 -4.36 -15.43 14.66
N PRO A 378 -4.15 -16.73 15.01
CA PRO A 378 -3.13 -17.57 14.37
C PRO A 378 -3.28 -17.72 12.87
N TRP A 379 -4.47 -17.48 12.30
CA TRP A 379 -4.74 -17.59 10.87
C TRP A 379 -3.74 -16.79 10.04
N TRP A 380 -3.28 -15.63 10.53
CA TRP A 380 -2.34 -14.78 9.81
C TRP A 380 -0.98 -15.42 9.55
N MET A 381 -0.59 -16.35 10.40
CA MET A 381 0.73 -17.01 10.37
C MET A 381 0.66 -18.52 10.08
N GLU A 382 -0.51 -19.02 9.67
CA GLU A 382 -0.68 -20.43 9.33
C GLU A 382 0.20 -20.84 8.16
N SER A 383 0.98 -21.92 8.35
CA SER A 383 1.89 -22.45 7.32
C SER A 383 1.16 -23.15 6.16
N SER A 384 -0.15 -23.36 6.26
CA SER A 384 -0.96 -23.89 5.18
C SER A 384 -1.08 -22.94 3.98
N ASP A 385 -0.83 -21.64 4.20
CA ASP A 385 -0.72 -20.64 3.14
C ASP A 385 0.76 -20.19 3.01
N PRO A 386 1.43 -20.47 1.88
CA PRO A 386 2.85 -20.19 1.75
C PRO A 386 3.18 -18.71 1.58
N HIS A 387 2.19 -17.87 1.26
CA HIS A 387 2.40 -16.47 0.88
C HIS A 387 2.10 -15.51 2.03
N ARG A 388 1.03 -15.76 2.78
CA ARG A 388 0.56 -14.85 3.84
C ARG A 388 1.56 -14.62 4.96
N GLY A 389 2.20 -15.68 5.46
CA GLY A 389 3.18 -15.58 6.54
C GLY A 389 4.38 -14.67 6.21
N PRO A 390 5.06 -14.86 5.07
CA PRO A 390 6.11 -13.93 4.59
C PRO A 390 5.62 -12.50 4.46
N TYR A 391 4.44 -12.27 3.89
CA TYR A 391 3.84 -10.95 3.72
C TYR A 391 3.54 -10.25 5.06
N VAL A 392 3.01 -10.98 6.04
CA VAL A 392 2.80 -10.47 7.41
C VAL A 392 4.12 -10.09 8.08
N LYS A 393 5.15 -10.93 7.92
CA LYS A 393 6.49 -10.65 8.48
C LYS A 393 7.05 -9.36 7.90
N GLU A 394 6.88 -9.13 6.61
CA GLU A 394 7.33 -7.90 5.96
C GLU A 394 6.52 -6.68 6.41
N GLY A 395 5.21 -6.70 6.26
CA GLY A 395 4.38 -5.51 6.38
C GLY A 395 3.88 -5.18 7.78
N VAL A 396 3.97 -6.12 8.76
CA VAL A 396 3.48 -5.87 10.12
C VAL A 396 4.54 -6.07 11.18
N LEU A 397 5.42 -7.07 11.01
CA LEU A 397 6.41 -7.43 12.02
C LEU A 397 7.80 -6.85 11.72
N GLY A 398 8.07 -6.53 10.46
CA GLY A 398 9.29 -5.89 9.97
C GLY A 398 9.30 -4.37 10.12
N PRO A 399 10.43 -3.73 9.83
CA PRO A 399 10.51 -2.27 9.77
C PRO A 399 9.68 -1.73 8.61
N SER A 400 9.00 -0.61 8.82
CA SER A 400 8.18 0.00 7.78
C SER A 400 8.21 1.54 7.83
N VAL A 401 7.93 2.15 6.68
CA VAL A 401 7.81 3.60 6.52
C VAL A 401 6.58 3.91 5.66
N PRO A 402 5.93 5.04 5.85
CA PRO A 402 4.85 5.45 4.95
C PRO A 402 5.42 5.99 3.63
N SER A 403 4.56 6.08 2.62
CA SER A 403 4.85 6.88 1.43
C SER A 403 5.06 8.34 1.80
N PHE A 404 5.91 9.07 1.07
CA PHE A 404 6.25 10.48 1.32
C PHE A 404 5.06 11.44 1.24
N ASN A 405 3.95 11.04 0.63
CA ASN A 405 2.69 11.81 0.61
C ASN A 405 2.19 12.18 2.01
N GLY A 406 2.38 11.29 2.98
CA GLY A 406 1.99 11.55 4.38
C GLY A 406 2.74 12.71 5.02
N PHE A 407 3.90 13.07 4.48
CA PHE A 407 4.75 14.14 5.02
C PHE A 407 4.44 15.50 4.39
N ASN A 408 4.26 15.55 3.05
CA ASN A 408 3.97 16.78 2.34
C ASN A 408 3.01 16.51 1.15
N PRO A 409 1.88 17.24 1.03
CA PRO A 409 0.93 17.07 -0.06
C PRO A 409 1.52 17.36 -1.45
N ALA A 410 2.60 18.15 -1.54
CA ALA A 410 3.31 18.40 -2.78
C ALA A 410 3.83 17.12 -3.44
N TRP A 411 4.11 16.06 -2.65
CA TRP A 411 4.54 14.78 -3.19
C TRP A 411 3.48 14.11 -4.08
N GLY A 412 2.20 14.34 -3.80
CA GLY A 412 1.11 13.88 -4.67
C GLY A 412 1.22 14.42 -6.11
N GLN A 413 1.67 15.68 -6.28
CA GLN A 413 1.93 16.24 -7.60
C GLN A 413 3.19 15.63 -8.26
N VAL A 414 4.24 15.33 -7.48
CA VAL A 414 5.44 14.62 -7.97
C VAL A 414 5.04 13.26 -8.57
N GLN A 415 4.16 12.53 -7.88
CA GLN A 415 3.64 11.25 -8.36
C GLN A 415 2.73 11.42 -9.57
N ALA A 416 1.80 12.37 -9.54
CA ALA A 416 0.87 12.60 -10.63
C ALA A 416 1.60 13.02 -11.93
N GLU A 417 2.70 13.76 -11.83
CA GLU A 417 3.56 14.11 -12.96
C GLU A 417 4.52 12.97 -13.35
N GLN A 418 4.53 11.85 -12.64
CA GLN A 418 5.39 10.69 -12.92
C GLN A 418 6.88 11.05 -13.05
N LEU A 419 7.39 11.92 -12.16
CA LEU A 419 8.74 12.48 -12.32
C LEU A 419 9.83 11.39 -12.39
N TRP A 420 9.66 10.28 -11.66
CA TRP A 420 10.59 9.14 -11.73
C TRP A 420 10.47 8.37 -13.04
N GLY A 421 9.24 8.09 -13.49
CA GLY A 421 9.02 7.50 -14.81
C GLY A 421 9.58 8.37 -15.93
N GLN A 422 9.47 9.72 -15.80
CA GLN A 422 10.10 10.63 -16.75
C GLN A 422 11.62 10.55 -16.72
N CYS A 423 12.26 10.38 -15.54
CA CYS A 423 13.71 10.15 -15.45
C CYS A 423 14.12 8.92 -16.26
N HIS A 424 13.39 7.80 -16.10
CA HIS A 424 13.67 6.59 -16.87
C HIS A 424 13.51 6.82 -18.37
N ALA A 425 12.43 7.47 -18.78
CA ALA A 425 12.19 7.81 -20.19
C ALA A 425 13.26 8.75 -20.77
N ASP A 426 13.70 9.75 -20.02
CA ASP A 426 14.76 10.66 -20.43
C ASP A 426 16.10 9.92 -20.67
N VAL A 427 16.44 8.96 -19.81
CA VAL A 427 17.67 8.16 -19.96
C VAL A 427 17.54 7.13 -21.10
N ILE A 428 16.36 6.52 -21.28
CA ILE A 428 16.16 5.44 -22.26
C ILE A 428 15.90 5.99 -23.65
N LYS A 429 15.04 7.01 -23.78
CA LYS A 429 14.56 7.55 -25.06
C LYS A 429 15.31 8.80 -25.53
N SER A 430 15.75 9.65 -24.57
CA SER A 430 16.37 10.95 -24.90
C SER A 430 17.90 10.96 -24.68
N ASN A 431 18.50 9.82 -24.35
CA ASN A 431 19.93 9.64 -24.11
C ASN A 431 20.53 10.61 -23.06
N MET A 432 19.73 11.08 -22.11
CA MET A 432 20.26 11.82 -20.97
C MET A 432 21.07 10.87 -20.06
N THR A 433 22.09 11.41 -19.38
CA THR A 433 22.71 10.66 -18.30
C THR A 433 21.76 10.54 -17.10
N PRO A 434 21.85 9.49 -16.26
CA PRO A 434 21.07 9.40 -15.02
C PRO A 434 21.14 10.67 -14.17
N ALA A 435 22.33 11.27 -14.04
CA ALA A 435 22.54 12.53 -13.32
C ALA A 435 21.74 13.69 -13.91
N GLN A 436 21.74 13.86 -15.23
CA GLN A 436 20.98 14.92 -15.90
C GLN A 436 19.46 14.75 -15.72
N ALA A 437 18.97 13.51 -15.81
CA ALA A 437 17.56 13.20 -15.62
C ALA A 437 17.11 13.47 -14.17
N VAL A 438 17.91 13.05 -13.18
CA VAL A 438 17.66 13.32 -11.76
C VAL A 438 17.67 14.82 -11.47
N ASP A 439 18.67 15.56 -11.95
CA ASP A 439 18.75 17.02 -11.75
C ASP A 439 17.54 17.75 -12.36
N LYS A 440 17.03 17.27 -13.49
CA LYS A 440 15.81 17.79 -14.11
C LYS A 440 14.58 17.53 -13.21
N ALA A 441 14.44 16.32 -12.67
CA ALA A 441 13.36 15.96 -11.77
C ALA A 441 13.43 16.76 -10.47
N PHE A 442 14.60 16.91 -9.87
CA PHE A 442 14.80 17.66 -8.63
C PHE A 442 14.39 19.12 -8.78
N ARG A 443 14.82 19.82 -9.84
CA ARG A 443 14.35 21.20 -10.13
C ARG A 443 12.83 21.29 -10.25
N ARG A 444 12.18 20.25 -10.83
CA ARG A 444 10.72 20.21 -10.90
C ARG A 444 10.09 19.99 -9.52
N MET A 445 10.65 19.10 -8.69
CA MET A 445 10.21 18.88 -7.31
C MET A 445 10.31 20.16 -6.48
N GLU A 446 11.41 20.88 -6.55
CA GLU A 446 11.61 22.17 -5.88
C GLU A 446 10.51 23.17 -6.26
N THR A 447 10.19 23.25 -7.57
CA THR A 447 9.12 24.13 -8.08
C THR A 447 7.74 23.72 -7.53
N ILE A 448 7.48 22.41 -7.34
CA ILE A 448 6.24 21.89 -6.80
C ILE A 448 6.16 22.19 -5.30
N PHE A 449 7.20 21.88 -4.55
CA PHE A 449 7.26 22.07 -3.09
C PHE A 449 7.23 23.53 -2.67
N ALA A 450 7.79 24.45 -3.47
CA ALA A 450 7.73 25.90 -3.21
C ALA A 450 6.29 26.45 -3.12
N LYS A 451 5.28 25.73 -3.63
CA LYS A 451 3.87 26.11 -3.55
C LYS A 451 3.19 25.69 -2.23
N VAL A 452 3.83 24.82 -1.46
CA VAL A 452 3.29 24.25 -0.22
C VAL A 452 4.14 24.71 0.94
N VAL A 453 3.67 25.75 1.63
CA VAL A 453 4.35 26.33 2.79
C VAL A 453 3.54 26.00 4.03
N PHE A 454 4.12 25.22 4.94
CA PHE A 454 3.58 25.00 6.27
C PHE A 454 3.71 26.28 7.10
N GLY A 455 2.59 26.75 7.67
CA GLY A 455 2.52 27.99 8.44
C GLY A 455 2.68 27.79 9.94
#